data_e003de0bdeac91cf0b3cd9d52e1fad24
#
_entry.id   e003de0bdeac91cf0b3cd9d52e1fad24
#
_cell.length_a   1.000
_cell.length_b   1.000
_cell.length_c   1.000
_cell.angle_alpha   90.00
_cell.angle_beta   90.00
_cell.angle_gamma   90.00
#
_symmetry.space_group_name_H-M   'P 1'
#
loop_
_entity.id
_entity.type
_entity.pdbx_description
1 polymer ?
#
loop_
_entity_poly.entity_id
_entity_poly.type
_entity_poly.pdbx_seq_one_letter_code
_entity_poly.pdbx_strand_id
1 'polypeptide(L)'
;MNRRKLMLLLSGAVGALSRTLRAQQKAMPVIGFLGSASPSHILAAFHQGLGETGYVEGQNLAFEYRWAEGRYDRLPALAADLVVRNVDLIAADGIPAALAAKTATSTIPIVFAVGDPVDLGLVASLARPGGNLTGVSTMAPELSPKRLELLSELVPQVGVIALLVNPNNSNTERTTSPDFSNGAGASGPWI
;
A
#
# COMPACT_ATOMS: atom_id res chain seq x y z
N MET A 1 -36.22 -5.50 -54.80
CA MET A 1 -36.02 -5.17 -53.37
C MET A 1 -36.56 -3.76 -53.16
N ASN A 2 -37.64 -3.60 -52.34
CA ASN A 2 -38.33 -2.31 -52.22
C ASN A 2 -37.52 -1.32 -51.34
N ARG A 3 -37.36 -0.07 -51.81
CA ARG A 3 -36.63 1.03 -51.11
C ARG A 3 -37.04 1.18 -49.62
N ARG A 4 -38.30 0.90 -49.27
CA ARG A 4 -38.81 0.91 -47.89
C ARG A 4 -38.20 -0.18 -47.00
N LYS A 5 -37.90 -1.36 -47.53
CA LYS A 5 -37.26 -2.47 -46.78
C LYS A 5 -35.78 -2.18 -46.53
N LEU A 6 -35.11 -1.50 -47.46
CA LEU A 6 -33.70 -1.09 -47.27
C LEU A 6 -33.55 -0.01 -46.21
N MET A 7 -34.48 0.95 -46.13
CA MET A 7 -34.46 2.00 -45.10
C MET A 7 -34.74 1.46 -43.70
N LEU A 8 -35.59 0.43 -43.55
CA LEU A 8 -35.85 -0.21 -42.26
C LEU A 8 -34.67 -1.06 -41.76
N LEU A 9 -33.88 -1.61 -42.67
CA LEU A 9 -32.67 -2.36 -42.32
C LEU A 9 -31.52 -1.42 -41.91
N LEU A 10 -31.40 -0.25 -42.50
CA LEU A 10 -30.40 0.76 -42.15
C LEU A 10 -30.69 1.45 -40.80
N SER A 11 -31.96 1.67 -40.44
CA SER A 11 -32.33 2.26 -39.15
C SER A 11 -32.12 1.29 -37.97
N GLY A 12 -32.19 -0.02 -38.18
CA GLY A 12 -31.88 -1.04 -37.17
C GLY A 12 -30.37 -1.16 -36.85
N ALA A 13 -29.51 -0.93 -37.83
CA ALA A 13 -28.08 -1.03 -37.69
C ALA A 13 -27.45 0.11 -36.88
N VAL A 14 -28.00 1.33 -36.97
CA VAL A 14 -27.51 2.53 -36.24
C VAL A 14 -27.82 2.39 -34.74
N GLY A 15 -28.94 1.79 -34.35
CA GLY A 15 -29.31 1.56 -32.95
C GLY A 15 -28.46 0.49 -32.23
N ALA A 16 -27.97 -0.48 -32.99
CA ALA A 16 -27.09 -1.54 -32.43
C ALA A 16 -25.66 -1.03 -32.19
N LEU A 17 -25.13 -0.18 -33.04
CA LEU A 17 -23.82 0.44 -32.95
C LEU A 17 -23.71 1.36 -31.71
N SER A 18 -24.78 2.04 -31.31
CA SER A 18 -24.79 2.93 -30.15
C SER A 18 -24.73 2.18 -28.82
N ARG A 19 -25.18 0.91 -28.77
CA ARG A 19 -25.10 0.06 -27.58
C ARG A 19 -23.73 -0.58 -27.41
N THR A 20 -23.04 -0.93 -28.48
CA THR A 20 -21.68 -1.49 -28.44
C THR A 20 -20.64 -0.44 -28.07
N LEU A 21 -20.82 0.82 -28.44
CA LEU A 21 -19.92 1.91 -28.04
C LEU A 21 -20.01 2.25 -26.53
N ARG A 22 -21.17 2.07 -25.90
CA ARG A 22 -21.32 2.22 -24.44
C ARG A 22 -20.71 1.05 -23.63
N ALA A 23 -20.60 -0.13 -24.21
CA ALA A 23 -20.02 -1.30 -23.55
C ALA A 23 -18.48 -1.24 -23.48
N GLN A 24 -17.82 -0.31 -24.14
CA GLN A 24 -16.37 -0.12 -24.15
C GLN A 24 -15.87 1.07 -23.31
N GLN A 25 -16.74 1.81 -22.63
CA GLN A 25 -16.26 2.70 -21.59
C GLN A 25 -15.78 1.81 -20.43
N LYS A 26 -14.47 1.51 -20.42
CA LYS A 26 -13.80 0.86 -19.30
C LYS A 26 -14.16 1.66 -18.04
N ALA A 27 -14.82 1.02 -17.10
CA ALA A 27 -15.11 1.66 -15.83
C ALA A 27 -13.80 2.26 -15.28
N MET A 28 -13.88 3.47 -14.76
CA MET A 28 -12.71 4.15 -14.17
C MET A 28 -12.15 3.27 -13.06
N PRO A 29 -10.87 2.87 -13.11
CA PRO A 29 -10.29 2.02 -12.09
C PRO A 29 -10.32 2.72 -10.72
N VAL A 30 -10.52 1.94 -9.66
CA VAL A 30 -10.60 2.39 -8.29
C VAL A 30 -9.44 1.84 -7.49
N ILE A 31 -8.63 2.69 -6.90
CA ILE A 31 -7.59 2.30 -5.94
C ILE A 31 -8.10 2.50 -4.52
N GLY A 32 -8.11 1.43 -3.72
CA GLY A 32 -8.28 1.50 -2.29
C GLY A 32 -6.95 1.84 -1.62
N PHE A 33 -6.82 3.01 -1.03
CA PHE A 33 -5.62 3.35 -0.26
C PHE A 33 -5.85 3.06 1.21
N LEU A 34 -5.10 2.11 1.77
CA LEU A 34 -5.16 1.70 3.17
C LEU A 34 -3.91 2.17 3.91
N GLY A 35 -4.07 3.18 4.76
CA GLY A 35 -2.98 3.78 5.52
C GLY A 35 -3.02 3.41 7.01
N SER A 36 -1.86 3.03 7.57
CA SER A 36 -1.72 2.76 9.00
C SER A 36 -1.74 4.03 9.86
N ALA A 37 -1.25 5.13 9.31
CA ALA A 37 -1.25 6.45 9.93
C ALA A 37 -2.20 7.42 9.22
N SER A 38 -2.14 8.70 9.58
CA SER A 38 -2.81 9.78 8.85
C SER A 38 -2.13 10.05 7.50
N PRO A 39 -2.79 10.76 6.56
CA PRO A 39 -2.20 11.15 5.29
C PRO A 39 -0.82 11.81 5.46
N SER A 40 0.14 11.36 4.68
CA SER A 40 1.54 11.77 4.77
C SER A 40 2.10 12.19 3.41
N HIS A 41 3.36 12.62 3.39
CA HIS A 41 4.12 12.87 2.16
C HIS A 41 4.20 11.66 1.22
N ILE A 42 4.03 10.43 1.74
CA ILE A 42 4.00 9.20 0.94
C ILE A 42 2.82 9.22 -0.01
N LEU A 43 1.64 9.67 0.46
CA LEU A 43 0.47 9.80 -0.40
C LEU A 43 0.71 10.80 -1.54
N ALA A 44 1.33 11.94 -1.25
CA ALA A 44 1.65 12.93 -2.27
C ALA A 44 2.62 12.38 -3.33
N ALA A 45 3.67 11.66 -2.90
CA ALA A 45 4.60 11.00 -3.80
C ALA A 45 3.93 9.89 -4.63
N PHE A 46 2.98 9.15 -4.04
CA PHE A 46 2.21 8.13 -4.74
C PHE A 46 1.34 8.75 -5.86
N HIS A 47 0.64 9.86 -5.57
CA HIS A 47 -0.12 10.61 -6.58
C HIS A 47 0.76 11.17 -7.68
N GLN A 48 1.93 11.73 -7.31
CA GLN A 48 2.89 12.22 -8.30
C GLN A 48 3.33 11.10 -9.24
N GLY A 49 3.73 9.94 -8.72
CA GLY A 49 4.17 8.80 -9.52
C GLY A 49 3.06 8.28 -10.45
N LEU A 50 1.81 8.25 -9.98
CA LEU A 50 0.66 7.92 -10.84
C LEU A 50 0.47 8.95 -11.95
N GLY A 51 0.59 10.25 -11.64
CA GLY A 51 0.51 11.34 -12.60
C GLY A 51 1.56 11.23 -13.70
N GLU A 52 2.79 10.86 -13.36
CA GLU A 52 3.88 10.64 -14.32
C GLU A 52 3.62 9.47 -15.28
N THR A 53 2.76 8.51 -14.88
CA THR A 53 2.29 7.41 -15.73
C THR A 53 0.96 7.70 -16.44
N GLY A 54 0.43 8.94 -16.30
CA GLY A 54 -0.79 9.38 -16.95
C GLY A 54 -2.09 9.08 -16.19
N TYR A 55 -2.00 8.62 -14.93
CA TYR A 55 -3.17 8.43 -14.07
C TYR A 55 -3.40 9.66 -13.20
N VAL A 56 -4.61 10.21 -13.29
CA VAL A 56 -5.02 11.43 -12.55
C VAL A 56 -6.33 11.16 -11.84
N GLU A 57 -6.35 11.34 -10.50
CA GLU A 57 -7.56 11.20 -9.70
C GLU A 57 -8.66 12.13 -10.19
N GLY A 58 -9.88 11.60 -10.30
CA GLY A 58 -11.04 12.31 -10.78
C GLY A 58 -11.15 12.44 -12.31
N GLN A 59 -10.12 12.02 -13.07
CA GLN A 59 -10.14 12.02 -14.55
C GLN A 59 -10.21 10.60 -15.12
N ASN A 60 -9.26 9.75 -14.78
CA ASN A 60 -9.17 8.39 -15.29
C ASN A 60 -8.85 7.35 -14.18
N LEU A 61 -8.89 7.79 -12.93
CA LEU A 61 -8.64 7.00 -11.72
C LEU A 61 -9.50 7.54 -10.57
N ALA A 62 -10.07 6.67 -9.74
CA ALA A 62 -10.74 7.02 -8.51
C ALA A 62 -10.00 6.43 -7.29
N PHE A 63 -10.16 7.04 -6.13
CA PHE A 63 -9.62 6.57 -4.87
C PHE A 63 -10.70 6.36 -3.82
N GLU A 64 -10.50 5.31 -3.02
CA GLU A 64 -11.21 5.05 -1.78
C GLU A 64 -10.18 5.06 -0.63
N TYR A 65 -10.12 6.13 0.13
CA TYR A 65 -9.14 6.27 1.21
C TYR A 65 -9.65 5.69 2.52
N ARG A 66 -8.79 4.93 3.21
CA ARG A 66 -9.04 4.40 4.57
C ARG A 66 -7.81 4.62 5.43
N TRP A 67 -8.01 5.31 6.53
CA TRP A 67 -6.95 5.68 7.46
C TRP A 67 -7.22 5.09 8.84
N ALA A 68 -6.27 4.36 9.39
CA ALA A 68 -6.35 3.84 10.75
C ALA A 68 -6.00 4.89 11.79
N GLU A 69 -5.28 5.96 11.42
CA GLU A 69 -4.87 7.06 12.30
C GLU A 69 -4.08 6.56 13.52
N GLY A 70 -3.19 5.57 13.31
CA GLY A 70 -2.41 4.91 14.38
C GLY A 70 -3.20 3.87 15.18
N ARG A 71 -4.49 3.73 14.96
CA ARG A 71 -5.33 2.71 15.60
C ARG A 71 -5.39 1.45 14.73
N TYR A 72 -4.38 0.60 14.88
CA TYR A 72 -4.20 -0.58 14.04
C TYR A 72 -5.30 -1.63 14.21
N ASP A 73 -6.01 -1.62 15.33
CA ASP A 73 -7.21 -2.41 15.59
C ASP A 73 -8.34 -2.19 14.55
N ARG A 74 -8.35 -1.01 13.89
CA ARG A 74 -9.34 -0.66 12.85
C ARG A 74 -9.00 -1.26 11.48
N LEU A 75 -7.74 -1.61 11.22
CA LEU A 75 -7.27 -1.99 9.89
C LEU A 75 -8.02 -3.19 9.29
N PRO A 76 -8.35 -4.28 10.03
CA PRO A 76 -9.11 -5.38 9.46
C PRO A 76 -10.47 -4.96 8.90
N ALA A 77 -11.21 -4.11 9.63
CA ALA A 77 -12.52 -3.62 9.18
C ALA A 77 -12.38 -2.67 7.98
N LEU A 78 -11.37 -1.80 7.98
CA LEU A 78 -11.09 -0.89 6.87
C LEU A 78 -10.67 -1.63 5.59
N ALA A 79 -9.86 -2.68 5.71
CA ALA A 79 -9.49 -3.54 4.60
C ALA A 79 -10.71 -4.29 4.04
N ALA A 80 -11.55 -4.84 4.91
CA ALA A 80 -12.78 -5.52 4.51
C ALA A 80 -13.76 -4.57 3.79
N ASP A 81 -13.87 -3.31 4.21
CA ASP A 81 -14.71 -2.32 3.52
C ASP A 81 -14.21 -2.05 2.08
N LEU A 82 -12.89 -1.97 1.86
CA LEU A 82 -12.34 -1.85 0.51
C LEU A 82 -12.66 -3.07 -0.37
N VAL A 83 -12.60 -4.28 0.21
CA VAL A 83 -12.97 -5.52 -0.49
C VAL A 83 -14.45 -5.52 -0.89
N VAL A 84 -15.34 -5.13 0.02
CA VAL A 84 -16.79 -5.02 -0.24
C VAL A 84 -17.09 -3.99 -1.35
N ARG A 85 -16.31 -2.93 -1.44
CA ARG A 85 -16.43 -1.91 -2.49
C ARG A 85 -15.87 -2.35 -3.84
N ASN A 86 -15.29 -3.55 -3.91
CA ASN A 86 -14.72 -4.12 -5.13
C ASN A 86 -13.70 -3.17 -5.81
N VAL A 87 -12.78 -2.62 -5.03
CA VAL A 87 -11.67 -1.82 -5.58
C VAL A 87 -10.80 -2.68 -6.50
N ASP A 88 -10.22 -2.09 -7.53
CA ASP A 88 -9.40 -2.81 -8.52
C ASP A 88 -8.00 -3.13 -7.99
N LEU A 89 -7.53 -2.36 -7.00
CA LEU A 89 -6.22 -2.50 -6.37
C LEU A 89 -6.27 -1.93 -4.96
N ILE A 90 -5.52 -2.53 -4.02
CA ILE A 90 -5.28 -1.97 -2.69
C ILE A 90 -3.83 -1.50 -2.62
N ALA A 91 -3.62 -0.20 -2.38
CA ALA A 91 -2.33 0.37 -2.02
C ALA A 91 -2.23 0.42 -0.49
N ALA A 92 -1.30 -0.33 0.08
CA ALA A 92 -1.15 -0.49 1.54
C ALA A 92 0.11 0.23 2.03
N ASP A 93 -0.08 1.27 2.84
CA ASP A 93 0.99 2.07 3.45
C ASP A 93 1.23 1.64 4.90
N GLY A 94 2.41 1.06 5.10
CA GLY A 94 2.87 0.53 6.38
C GLY A 94 2.55 -0.96 6.61
N ILE A 95 3.36 -1.58 7.46
CA ILE A 95 3.30 -3.02 7.76
C ILE A 95 1.93 -3.47 8.25
N PRO A 96 1.28 -2.81 9.25
CA PRO A 96 -0.02 -3.23 9.72
C PRO A 96 -1.10 -3.20 8.64
N ALA A 97 -1.06 -2.19 7.74
CA ALA A 97 -2.00 -2.08 6.62
C ALA A 97 -1.79 -3.20 5.60
N ALA A 98 -0.53 -3.50 5.24
CA ALA A 98 -0.21 -4.58 4.30
C ALA A 98 -0.65 -5.96 4.82
N LEU A 99 -0.45 -6.24 6.12
CA LEU A 99 -0.91 -7.48 6.75
C LEU A 99 -2.44 -7.58 6.78
N ALA A 100 -3.12 -6.48 7.11
CA ALA A 100 -4.59 -6.45 7.11
C ALA A 100 -5.16 -6.65 5.69
N ALA A 101 -4.59 -5.99 4.69
CA ALA A 101 -5.00 -6.18 3.29
C ALA A 101 -4.77 -7.63 2.82
N LYS A 102 -3.60 -8.23 3.13
CA LYS A 102 -3.30 -9.63 2.82
C LYS A 102 -4.34 -10.58 3.41
N THR A 103 -4.76 -10.34 4.65
CA THR A 103 -5.75 -11.16 5.34
C THR A 103 -7.15 -10.99 4.74
N ALA A 104 -7.48 -9.78 4.28
CA ALA A 104 -8.82 -9.45 3.78
C ALA A 104 -9.12 -10.01 2.39
N THR A 105 -8.10 -10.19 1.52
CA THR A 105 -8.30 -10.65 0.14
C THR A 105 -7.11 -11.44 -0.39
N SER A 106 -7.42 -12.47 -1.19
CA SER A 106 -6.43 -13.22 -1.98
C SER A 106 -6.55 -12.95 -3.50
N THR A 107 -7.50 -12.11 -3.91
CA THR A 107 -7.82 -11.88 -5.32
C THR A 107 -7.57 -10.46 -5.79
N ILE A 108 -7.90 -9.46 -4.97
CA ILE A 108 -7.61 -8.05 -5.29
C ILE A 108 -6.09 -7.84 -5.23
N PRO A 109 -5.44 -7.31 -6.27
CA PRO A 109 -4.03 -6.98 -6.24
C PRO A 109 -3.69 -6.01 -5.09
N ILE A 110 -2.59 -6.27 -4.39
CA ILE A 110 -2.13 -5.43 -3.29
C ILE A 110 -0.72 -4.94 -3.62
N VAL A 111 -0.53 -3.62 -3.59
CA VAL A 111 0.78 -2.97 -3.71
C VAL A 111 1.14 -2.37 -2.35
N PHE A 112 2.29 -2.74 -1.83
CA PHE A 112 2.75 -2.27 -0.52
C PHE A 112 4.06 -1.49 -0.59
N ALA A 113 4.28 -0.64 0.42
CA ALA A 113 5.57 -0.02 0.72
C ALA A 113 5.91 -0.29 2.18
N VAL A 114 6.80 -1.28 2.43
CA VAL A 114 7.17 -1.72 3.79
C VAL A 114 8.65 -2.09 3.88
N GLY A 115 9.19 -2.18 5.09
CA GLY A 115 10.50 -2.80 5.33
C GLY A 115 10.36 -4.32 5.43
N ASP A 116 11.30 -5.05 4.82
CA ASP A 116 11.46 -6.48 4.94
C ASP A 116 10.18 -7.34 4.77
N PRO A 117 9.58 -7.31 3.59
CA PRO A 117 8.31 -8.01 3.35
C PRO A 117 8.43 -9.54 3.39
N VAL A 118 9.63 -10.10 3.26
CA VAL A 118 9.87 -11.55 3.30
C VAL A 118 9.80 -12.04 4.75
N ASP A 119 10.53 -11.43 5.67
CA ASP A 119 10.52 -11.78 7.09
C ASP A 119 9.15 -11.54 7.74
N LEU A 120 8.40 -10.58 7.22
CA LEU A 120 7.01 -10.33 7.62
C LEU A 120 6.03 -11.37 7.05
N GLY A 121 6.50 -12.30 6.23
CA GLY A 121 5.66 -13.28 5.56
C GLY A 121 4.65 -12.67 4.58
N LEU A 122 4.86 -11.43 4.13
CA LEU A 122 4.00 -10.79 3.13
C LEU A 122 4.20 -11.45 1.77
N VAL A 123 5.44 -11.73 1.39
CA VAL A 123 5.81 -12.33 0.12
C VAL A 123 6.81 -13.47 0.35
N ALA A 124 6.88 -14.41 -0.61
CA ALA A 124 7.80 -15.54 -0.52
C ALA A 124 9.27 -15.11 -0.77
N SER A 125 9.48 -14.16 -1.67
CA SER A 125 10.77 -13.51 -1.93
C SER A 125 10.56 -12.21 -2.68
N LEU A 126 11.57 -11.32 -2.69
CA LEU A 126 11.50 -10.05 -3.44
C LEU A 126 11.42 -10.28 -4.96
N ALA A 127 12.12 -11.29 -5.48
CA ALA A 127 12.14 -11.59 -6.91
C ALA A 127 10.89 -12.35 -7.38
N ARG A 128 10.23 -13.08 -6.48
CA ARG A 128 9.02 -13.87 -6.75
C ARG A 128 8.06 -13.72 -5.57
N PRO A 129 7.31 -12.61 -5.49
CA PRO A 129 6.42 -12.34 -4.36
C PRO A 129 5.40 -13.44 -4.13
N GLY A 130 4.83 -13.98 -5.20
CA GLY A 130 3.75 -14.97 -5.14
C GLY A 130 2.42 -14.36 -4.74
N GLY A 131 1.31 -15.04 -5.09
CA GLY A 131 -0.03 -14.56 -4.75
C GLY A 131 -0.40 -13.23 -5.41
N ASN A 132 -1.23 -12.45 -4.71
CA ASN A 132 -1.75 -11.16 -5.18
C ASN A 132 -1.01 -9.94 -4.61
N LEU A 133 0.15 -10.13 -3.96
CA LEU A 133 0.93 -9.07 -3.32
C LEU A 133 2.18 -8.76 -4.12
N THR A 134 2.46 -7.47 -4.30
CA THR A 134 3.74 -6.93 -4.80
C THR A 134 4.02 -5.58 -4.15
N GLY A 135 5.24 -5.07 -4.26
CA GLY A 135 5.52 -3.76 -3.67
C GLY A 135 6.99 -3.42 -3.61
N VAL A 136 7.28 -2.40 -2.81
CA VAL A 136 8.62 -1.85 -2.60
C VAL A 136 9.07 -2.20 -1.19
N SER A 137 10.29 -2.74 -1.06
CA SER A 137 10.96 -2.92 0.22
C SER A 137 11.81 -1.71 0.53
N THR A 138 11.68 -1.19 1.75
CA THR A 138 12.55 -0.14 2.29
C THR A 138 13.60 -0.77 3.20
N MET A 139 14.84 -0.31 3.13
CA MET A 139 15.95 -0.81 3.96
C MET A 139 16.03 -0.10 5.34
N ALA A 140 14.92 0.49 5.79
CA ALA A 140 14.93 1.29 7.02
C ALA A 140 15.25 0.49 8.30
N PRO A 141 14.74 -0.74 8.49
CA PRO A 141 15.08 -1.56 9.66
C PRO A 141 16.56 -1.93 9.72
N GLU A 142 17.15 -2.34 8.60
CA GLU A 142 18.54 -2.78 8.51
C GLU A 142 19.55 -1.66 8.79
N LEU A 143 19.14 -0.41 8.55
CA LEU A 143 19.93 0.78 8.82
C LEU A 143 19.86 1.25 10.27
N SER A 144 18.95 0.73 11.07
CA SER A 144 18.72 1.21 12.44
C SER A 144 19.90 1.00 13.36
N PRO A 145 20.63 -0.13 13.37
CA PRO A 145 21.86 -0.30 14.14
C PRO A 145 22.94 0.73 13.75
N LYS A 146 23.12 0.96 12.46
CA LYS A 146 24.11 1.93 11.98
C LYS A 146 23.78 3.37 12.36
N ARG A 147 22.48 3.72 12.35
CA ARG A 147 22.03 5.04 12.85
C ARG A 147 22.34 5.22 14.32
N LEU A 148 22.17 4.18 15.11
CA LEU A 148 22.45 4.20 16.54
C LEU A 148 23.96 4.29 16.80
N GLU A 149 24.79 3.57 16.07
CA GLU A 149 26.25 3.67 16.09
C GLU A 149 26.70 5.09 15.78
N LEU A 150 26.22 5.67 14.68
CA LEU A 150 26.55 7.05 14.29
C LEU A 150 26.09 8.09 15.33
N LEU A 151 24.94 7.85 15.98
CA LEU A 151 24.47 8.71 17.05
C LEU A 151 25.40 8.63 18.26
N SER A 152 25.89 7.45 18.62
CA SER A 152 26.86 7.27 19.70
C SER A 152 28.19 7.94 19.42
N GLU A 153 28.67 7.89 18.17
CA GLU A 153 29.89 8.59 17.74
C GLU A 153 29.73 10.11 17.77
N LEU A 154 28.56 10.59 17.35
CA LEU A 154 28.26 12.03 17.28
C LEU A 154 28.15 12.68 18.65
N VAL A 155 27.63 11.92 19.64
CA VAL A 155 27.39 12.41 21.00
C VAL A 155 27.97 11.44 22.04
N PRO A 156 29.31 11.32 22.14
CA PRO A 156 29.98 10.29 22.94
C PRO A 156 29.77 10.44 24.47
N GLN A 157 29.22 11.56 24.92
CA GLN A 157 28.95 11.83 26.33
C GLN A 157 27.55 11.35 26.79
N VAL A 158 26.73 10.87 25.88
CA VAL A 158 25.38 10.39 26.21
C VAL A 158 25.47 9.00 26.82
N GLY A 159 25.08 8.89 28.08
CA GLY A 159 25.03 7.62 28.82
C GLY A 159 23.75 6.82 28.59
N VAL A 160 22.70 7.45 28.05
CA VAL A 160 21.39 6.81 27.83
C VAL A 160 20.77 7.31 26.52
N ILE A 161 20.30 6.40 25.70
CA ILE A 161 19.51 6.71 24.49
C ILE A 161 18.11 6.13 24.70
N ALA A 162 17.08 6.98 24.63
CA ALA A 162 15.69 6.57 24.72
C ALA A 162 15.12 6.27 23.33
N LEU A 163 14.45 5.14 23.16
CA LEU A 163 13.76 4.74 21.95
C LEU A 163 12.24 4.88 22.15
N LEU A 164 11.62 5.80 21.42
CA LEU A 164 10.16 5.93 21.44
C LEU A 164 9.54 4.98 20.41
N VAL A 165 8.74 4.04 20.89
CA VAL A 165 8.06 3.05 20.05
C VAL A 165 6.55 3.04 20.31
N ASN A 166 5.78 2.65 19.29
CA ASN A 166 4.37 2.33 19.48
C ASN A 166 4.25 0.82 19.76
N PRO A 167 3.82 0.39 20.96
CA PRO A 167 3.75 -1.02 21.32
C PRO A 167 2.77 -1.83 20.46
N ASN A 168 1.79 -1.16 19.83
CA ASN A 168 0.83 -1.81 18.94
C ASN A 168 1.36 -2.00 17.52
N ASN A 169 2.56 -1.51 17.21
CA ASN A 169 3.17 -1.71 15.91
C ASN A 169 3.87 -3.07 15.89
N SER A 170 3.49 -3.95 14.97
CA SER A 170 4.09 -5.28 14.78
C SER A 170 5.61 -5.26 14.53
N ASN A 171 6.18 -4.11 14.17
CA ASN A 171 7.62 -3.94 13.97
C ASN A 171 8.37 -3.54 15.26
N THR A 172 7.67 -3.30 16.37
CA THR A 172 8.28 -2.83 17.61
C THR A 172 9.28 -3.84 18.18
N GLU A 173 8.93 -5.13 18.20
CA GLU A 173 9.80 -6.20 18.70
C GLU A 173 11.13 -6.26 17.91
N ARG A 174 11.09 -6.08 16.59
CA ARG A 174 12.29 -6.05 15.74
C ARG A 174 13.16 -4.84 16.01
N THR A 175 12.56 -3.71 16.31
CA THR A 175 13.26 -2.45 16.61
C THR A 175 13.85 -2.45 18.01
N THR A 176 13.32 -3.26 18.93
CA THR A 176 13.76 -3.36 20.34
C THR A 176 14.53 -4.64 20.64
N SER A 177 14.80 -5.49 19.63
CA SER A 177 15.52 -6.75 19.83
C SER A 177 16.95 -6.53 20.36
N PRO A 178 17.51 -7.49 21.10
CA PRO A 178 18.90 -7.43 21.56
C PRO A 178 19.92 -7.24 20.44
N ASP A 179 19.64 -7.76 19.25
CA ASP A 179 20.50 -7.58 18.07
C ASP A 179 20.57 -6.12 17.60
N PHE A 180 19.49 -5.38 17.79
CA PHE A 180 19.48 -3.93 17.54
C PHE A 180 20.42 -3.20 18.50
N SER A 181 20.43 -3.56 19.78
CA SER A 181 21.30 -2.96 20.80
C SER A 181 22.76 -3.39 20.67
N ASN A 182 23.02 -4.64 20.33
CA ASN A 182 24.38 -5.19 20.18
C ASN A 182 25.09 -4.64 18.94
N GLY A 183 24.38 -4.38 17.85
CA GLY A 183 24.91 -3.77 16.63
C GLY A 183 25.40 -2.33 16.82
N ALA A 184 24.96 -1.66 17.87
CA ALA A 184 25.32 -0.28 18.18
C ALA A 184 26.60 -0.12 19.03
N GLY A 185 27.25 -1.21 19.47
CA GLY A 185 28.41 -1.14 20.35
C GLY A 185 28.15 -0.44 21.69
N ALA A 186 26.89 -0.17 22.01
CA ALA A 186 26.49 0.56 23.21
C ALA A 186 26.27 -0.40 24.37
N SER A 187 27.15 -0.36 25.35
CA SER A 187 27.16 -1.21 26.57
C SER A 187 26.34 -0.64 27.72
N GLY A 188 25.37 0.28 27.45
CA GLY A 188 24.55 0.90 28.48
C GLY A 188 23.13 0.33 28.59
N PRO A 189 22.44 0.52 29.74
CA PRO A 189 21.05 0.08 29.91
C PRO A 189 20.10 0.89 28.99
N TRP A 190 19.26 0.14 28.28
CA TRP A 190 18.17 0.70 27.47
C TRP A 190 16.94 0.89 28.35
N ILE A 191 16.26 2.02 28.22
CA ILE A 191 14.97 2.31 28.86
C ILE A 191 13.93 2.54 27.79
#